data_b55c64a816a388a17e78bd6bde39929f
#
_entry.id   b55c64a816a388a17e78bd6bde39929f
#
_cell.length_a   1.000
_cell.length_b   1.000
_cell.length_c   1.000
_cell.angle_alpha   90.00
_cell.angle_beta   90.00
_cell.angle_gamma   90.00
#
_symmetry.space_group_name_H-M   'P 1'
#
loop_
_entity.id
_entity.type
_entity.pdbx_description
1 polymer ?
#
loop_
_entity_poly.entity_id
_entity_poly.type
_entity_poly.pdbx_seq_one_letter_code
_entity_poly.pdbx_strand_id
1 'polypeptide(L)'
;MNKKSMRTLLVLSAIAMALIVSPAAVSYPTGIQGVKDSGCNCHGATTSSEVVPSITGLPDQYNYSESYEIVVSFVGGPASPTNSNQGGFNLWVSDGELLPSDATVQSYNPNEVSHTEAGNDQTSWTLTWTSPSSDRNVEFILHTNSVNGNADGANGGSSGDMWNKLTAKVSPPVLVLEEADPFVVLSTLILVSAILLAFTLAYVFYRTNPESFTWDYFAPWIADWLTTTDHKKVGTLYFVAGLFFLGVGGIMAMMIRI
;
A
#
# COMPACT_ATOMS: atom_id res chain seq x y z
N MET A 1 32.16 67.00 1.24
CA MET A 1 31.64 65.97 2.18
C MET A 1 32.83 65.37 2.94
N ASN A 2 32.83 65.44 4.27
CA ASN A 2 33.93 64.97 5.11
C ASN A 2 33.98 63.42 5.08
N LYS A 3 35.19 62.80 5.12
CA LYS A 3 35.37 61.35 5.15
C LYS A 3 34.53 60.61 6.23
N LYS A 4 34.29 61.27 7.37
CA LYS A 4 33.41 60.72 8.41
C LYS A 4 31.94 60.67 7.93
N SER A 5 31.43 61.75 7.33
CA SER A 5 30.07 61.82 6.81
C SER A 5 29.79 60.78 5.70
N MET A 6 30.80 60.53 4.84
CA MET A 6 30.68 59.56 3.77
C MET A 6 30.64 58.11 4.33
N ARG A 7 31.43 57.82 5.37
CA ARG A 7 31.38 56.50 6.05
C ARG A 7 30.04 56.26 6.75
N THR A 8 29.49 57.29 7.42
CA THR A 8 28.20 57.18 8.07
C THR A 8 27.09 56.96 7.03
N LEU A 9 27.14 57.65 5.88
CA LEU A 9 26.16 57.49 4.81
C LEU A 9 26.24 56.10 4.19
N LEU A 10 27.42 55.54 4.00
CA LEU A 10 27.65 54.15 3.51
C LEU A 10 27.14 53.10 4.51
N VAL A 11 27.34 53.27 5.79
CA VAL A 11 26.82 52.39 6.83
C VAL A 11 25.28 52.42 6.89
N LEU A 12 24.70 53.64 6.84
CA LEU A 12 23.25 53.82 6.84
C LEU A 12 22.60 53.23 5.58
N SER A 13 23.22 53.36 4.40
CA SER A 13 22.73 52.79 3.17
C SER A 13 22.85 51.25 3.17
N ALA A 14 23.91 50.71 3.76
CA ALA A 14 24.06 49.24 3.91
C ALA A 14 23.02 48.65 4.87
N ILE A 15 22.74 49.33 5.99
CA ILE A 15 21.67 48.96 6.93
C ILE A 15 20.28 49.05 6.27
N ALA A 16 20.02 50.14 5.54
CA ALA A 16 18.75 50.28 4.81
C ALA A 16 18.59 49.20 3.73
N MET A 17 19.65 48.85 3.02
CA MET A 17 19.64 47.77 2.02
C MET A 17 19.45 46.38 2.66
N ALA A 18 20.06 46.13 3.82
CA ALA A 18 19.85 44.91 4.58
C ALA A 18 18.40 44.75 5.08
N LEU A 19 17.75 45.85 5.46
CA LEU A 19 16.34 45.87 5.87
C LEU A 19 15.35 45.67 4.71
N ILE A 20 15.73 46.10 3.48
CA ILE A 20 14.90 45.90 2.28
C ILE A 20 15.02 44.49 1.73
N VAL A 21 16.13 43.80 1.95
CA VAL A 21 16.42 42.44 1.44
C VAL A 21 16.04 41.36 2.45
N SER A 22 15.55 41.72 3.64
CA SER A 22 15.01 40.71 4.58
C SER A 22 13.84 40.01 3.91
N PRO A 23 13.89 38.67 3.70
CA PRO A 23 12.73 37.95 3.19
C PRO A 23 11.59 38.17 4.15
N ALA A 24 10.46 38.72 3.66
CA ALA A 24 9.24 38.79 4.43
C ALA A 24 8.89 37.32 4.81
N ALA A 25 8.75 37.04 6.10
CA ALA A 25 8.17 35.80 6.54
C ALA A 25 6.73 35.76 6.05
N VAL A 26 6.47 34.92 5.06
CA VAL A 26 5.14 34.73 4.48
C VAL A 26 4.41 33.71 5.33
N SER A 27 3.35 34.09 6.00
CA SER A 27 2.40 33.15 6.58
C SER A 27 1.60 32.51 5.44
N TYR A 28 1.44 31.20 5.48
CA TYR A 28 0.65 30.44 4.50
C TYR A 28 -0.65 29.94 5.16
N PRO A 29 -1.69 30.78 5.32
CA PRO A 29 -2.96 30.36 5.91
C PRO A 29 -3.69 29.31 5.08
N THR A 30 -3.26 29.14 3.84
CA THR A 30 -3.83 28.21 2.86
C THR A 30 -3.06 26.88 2.79
N GLY A 31 -2.23 26.56 3.79
CA GLY A 31 -1.39 25.38 3.78
C GLY A 31 -0.09 25.53 3.00
N ILE A 32 0.78 24.54 3.06
CA ILE A 32 2.11 24.54 2.47
C ILE A 32 2.45 23.16 1.91
N GLN A 33 3.27 23.12 0.85
CA GLN A 33 3.84 21.89 0.26
C GLN A 33 5.36 21.85 0.39
N GLY A 34 5.94 20.65 0.20
CA GLY A 34 7.39 20.48 0.14
C GLY A 34 8.10 20.56 1.49
N VAL A 35 7.36 20.42 2.58
CA VAL A 35 7.91 20.52 3.95
C VAL A 35 8.23 19.19 4.61
N LYS A 36 8.14 18.09 3.87
CA LYS A 36 8.41 16.72 4.36
C LYS A 36 9.68 16.62 5.23
N ASP A 37 10.78 17.22 4.79
CA ASP A 37 12.07 17.13 5.48
C ASP A 37 12.33 18.31 6.43
N SER A 38 11.76 19.49 6.14
CA SER A 38 11.99 20.72 6.89
C SER A 38 11.00 20.96 8.02
N GLY A 39 9.77 20.44 7.89
CA GLY A 39 8.69 20.69 8.85
C GLY A 39 8.16 22.13 8.82
N CYS A 40 7.40 22.49 9.86
CA CYS A 40 6.74 23.80 9.98
C CYS A 40 7.67 24.86 10.60
N ASN A 41 8.87 25.03 10.08
CA ASN A 41 9.91 25.92 10.63
C ASN A 41 9.47 27.40 10.79
N CYS A 42 8.45 27.83 10.06
CA CYS A 42 7.87 29.17 10.22
C CYS A 42 7.16 29.37 11.57
N HIS A 43 6.74 28.27 12.23
CA HIS A 43 6.05 28.27 13.52
C HIS A 43 6.97 27.90 14.70
N GLY A 44 8.28 27.88 14.48
CA GLY A 44 9.30 27.58 15.49
C GLY A 44 10.47 26.82 14.90
N ALA A 45 11.68 27.11 15.37
CA ALA A 45 12.90 26.48 14.84
C ALA A 45 13.02 24.98 15.19
N THR A 46 12.27 24.51 16.20
CA THR A 46 12.32 23.15 16.70
C THR A 46 10.92 22.62 16.99
N THR A 47 10.76 21.30 16.95
CA THR A 47 9.51 20.64 17.35
C THR A 47 9.23 20.85 18.84
N SER A 48 7.95 20.90 19.20
CA SER A 48 7.48 20.97 20.60
C SER A 48 6.72 19.71 20.98
N SER A 49 7.08 19.11 22.10
CA SER A 49 6.34 17.98 22.67
C SER A 49 4.96 18.34 23.23
N GLU A 50 4.66 19.62 23.34
CA GLU A 50 3.33 20.10 23.76
C GLU A 50 2.27 19.93 22.66
N VAL A 51 2.69 19.82 21.39
CA VAL A 51 1.81 19.46 20.28
C VAL A 51 1.96 17.97 20.01
N VAL A 52 0.85 17.23 20.07
CA VAL A 52 0.82 15.76 19.90
C VAL A 52 0.04 15.43 18.61
N PRO A 53 0.71 15.21 17.48
CA PRO A 53 0.08 14.77 16.24
C PRO A 53 -0.46 13.35 16.35
N SER A 54 -1.53 13.05 15.62
CA SER A 54 -2.04 11.69 15.46
C SER A 54 -2.58 11.43 14.05
N ILE A 55 -2.48 10.18 13.61
CA ILE A 55 -3.15 9.66 12.41
C ILE A 55 -3.94 8.45 12.87
N THR A 56 -5.25 8.44 12.61
CA THR A 56 -6.14 7.30 12.88
C THR A 56 -6.77 6.80 11.58
N GLY A 57 -7.26 5.55 11.57
CA GLY A 57 -7.84 4.93 10.37
C GLY A 57 -6.83 4.21 9.47
N LEU A 58 -5.52 4.31 9.76
CA LEU A 58 -4.52 3.52 9.06
C LEU A 58 -4.61 2.06 9.52
N PRO A 59 -4.62 1.08 8.59
CA PRO A 59 -4.52 -0.34 8.94
C PRO A 59 -3.08 -0.71 9.32
N ASP A 60 -2.90 -1.79 10.05
CA ASP A 60 -1.57 -2.37 10.29
C ASP A 60 -0.96 -2.93 8.98
N GLN A 61 -1.85 -3.49 8.14
CA GLN A 61 -1.53 -3.99 6.81
C GLN A 61 -2.60 -3.50 5.83
N TYR A 62 -2.17 -2.94 4.71
CA TYR A 62 -3.11 -2.50 3.67
C TYR A 62 -3.43 -3.63 2.68
N ASN A 63 -4.62 -3.61 2.08
CA ASN A 63 -4.90 -4.38 0.87
C ASN A 63 -4.52 -3.54 -0.36
N TYR A 64 -4.14 -4.18 -1.45
CA TYR A 64 -3.73 -3.47 -2.67
C TYR A 64 -4.87 -2.66 -3.26
N SER A 65 -4.59 -1.40 -3.60
CA SER A 65 -5.54 -0.48 -4.26
C SER A 65 -6.85 -0.30 -3.49
N GLU A 66 -6.82 -0.44 -2.18
CA GLU A 66 -7.96 -0.19 -1.29
C GLU A 66 -7.90 1.23 -0.73
N SER A 67 -9.08 1.84 -0.55
CA SER A 67 -9.20 3.18 0.00
C SER A 67 -9.55 3.12 1.48
N TYR A 68 -8.80 3.88 2.29
CA TYR A 68 -8.95 4.01 3.73
C TYR A 68 -9.30 5.45 4.09
N GLU A 69 -10.35 5.64 4.86
CA GLU A 69 -10.62 6.94 5.47
C GLU A 69 -9.66 7.12 6.66
N ILE A 70 -8.87 8.17 6.62
CA ILE A 70 -7.92 8.49 7.68
C ILE A 70 -8.22 9.88 8.25
N VAL A 71 -7.98 10.04 9.53
CA VAL A 71 -8.12 11.31 10.21
C VAL A 71 -6.76 11.73 10.74
N VAL A 72 -6.28 12.90 10.31
CA VAL A 72 -5.11 13.56 10.88
C VAL A 72 -5.58 14.59 11.89
N SER A 73 -4.92 14.65 13.02
CA SER A 73 -5.28 15.62 14.09
C SER A 73 -4.08 15.92 14.97
N PHE A 74 -4.23 16.93 15.81
CA PHE A 74 -3.32 17.19 16.93
C PHE A 74 -4.09 17.67 18.16
N VAL A 75 -3.45 17.52 19.31
CA VAL A 75 -3.89 18.10 20.57
C VAL A 75 -2.74 18.84 21.23
N GLY A 76 -3.06 19.79 22.10
CA GLY A 76 -2.08 20.59 22.83
C GLY A 76 -1.58 21.80 22.05
N GLY A 77 -0.47 22.38 22.52
CA GLY A 77 0.05 23.67 22.02
C GLY A 77 -0.64 24.87 22.65
N PRO A 78 -0.41 26.10 22.10
CA PRO A 78 -0.95 27.33 22.67
C PRO A 78 -2.47 27.38 22.56
N ALA A 79 -3.11 28.03 23.49
CA ALA A 79 -4.54 28.33 23.42
C ALA A 79 -4.80 29.41 22.36
N SER A 80 -5.74 29.15 21.46
CA SER A 80 -6.21 30.11 20.47
C SER A 80 -7.62 30.60 20.80
N PRO A 81 -7.97 31.89 20.53
CA PRO A 81 -9.33 32.38 20.72
C PRO A 81 -10.34 31.59 19.89
N THR A 82 -11.56 31.48 20.39
CA THR A 82 -12.66 30.87 19.65
C THR A 82 -12.92 31.64 18.34
N ASN A 83 -13.15 30.93 17.24
CA ASN A 83 -13.33 31.46 15.89
C ASN A 83 -12.07 32.17 15.33
N SER A 84 -10.89 31.77 15.73
CA SER A 84 -9.63 32.16 15.08
C SER A 84 -8.89 30.92 14.60
N ASN A 85 -7.83 31.13 13.82
CA ASN A 85 -6.98 30.04 13.37
C ASN A 85 -6.50 29.19 14.55
N GLN A 86 -6.70 27.90 14.47
CA GLN A 86 -6.31 26.91 15.49
C GLN A 86 -4.99 26.24 15.12
N GLY A 87 -4.78 26.01 13.81
CA GLY A 87 -3.58 25.35 13.33
C GLY A 87 -3.71 24.85 11.91
N GLY A 88 -2.83 23.94 11.57
CA GLY A 88 -2.78 23.34 10.25
C GLY A 88 -1.97 22.07 10.22
N PHE A 89 -1.94 21.43 9.07
CA PHE A 89 -1.15 20.22 8.85
C PHE A 89 -0.57 20.17 7.44
N ASN A 90 0.48 19.38 7.28
CA ASN A 90 0.97 18.86 6.02
C ASN A 90 1.18 17.34 6.20
N LEU A 91 0.60 16.55 5.32
CA LEU A 91 0.78 15.10 5.29
C LEU A 91 1.41 14.70 3.96
N TRP A 92 2.50 13.97 4.06
CA TRP A 92 3.17 13.33 2.94
C TRP A 92 3.14 11.81 3.10
N VAL A 93 2.99 11.09 1.98
CA VAL A 93 3.04 9.63 1.92
C VAL A 93 4.07 9.16 0.90
N SER A 94 4.77 8.06 1.19
CA SER A 94 5.80 7.54 0.29
C SER A 94 5.23 6.80 -0.93
N ASP A 95 3.99 6.28 -0.86
CA ASP A 95 3.34 5.54 -1.94
C ASP A 95 1.81 5.54 -1.75
N GLY A 96 1.06 5.31 -2.84
CA GLY A 96 -0.39 5.45 -2.87
C GLY A 96 -0.83 6.88 -3.17
N GLU A 97 -2.10 7.18 -2.96
CA GLU A 97 -2.70 8.47 -3.28
C GLU A 97 -3.48 9.04 -2.10
N LEU A 98 -3.25 10.33 -1.80
CA LEU A 98 -3.98 11.09 -0.80
C LEU A 98 -5.04 11.97 -1.48
N LEU A 99 -6.29 11.83 -1.07
CA LEU A 99 -7.42 12.59 -1.61
C LEU A 99 -8.14 13.36 -0.50
N PRO A 100 -8.41 14.68 -0.70
CA PRO A 100 -9.24 15.44 0.20
C PRO A 100 -10.66 14.86 0.29
N SER A 101 -11.23 14.80 1.50
CA SER A 101 -12.63 14.40 1.70
C SER A 101 -13.59 15.59 1.64
N ASP A 102 -13.10 16.81 1.90
CA ASP A 102 -13.88 18.02 1.87
C ASP A 102 -13.03 19.28 1.54
N ALA A 103 -13.65 20.46 1.59
CA ALA A 103 -13.00 21.73 1.26
C ALA A 103 -11.97 22.22 2.31
N THR A 104 -11.83 21.56 3.46
CA THR A 104 -10.86 21.91 4.50
C THR A 104 -9.46 21.36 4.22
N VAL A 105 -9.35 20.45 3.25
CA VAL A 105 -8.11 19.82 2.80
C VAL A 105 -7.90 20.09 1.32
N GLN A 106 -6.67 20.29 0.90
CA GLN A 106 -6.25 20.40 -0.50
C GLN A 106 -5.12 19.45 -0.83
N SER A 107 -5.09 18.97 -2.07
CA SER A 107 -4.00 18.15 -2.61
C SER A 107 -3.08 19.02 -3.47
N TYR A 108 -1.77 18.92 -3.27
CA TYR A 108 -0.75 19.51 -4.14
C TYR A 108 -0.26 18.51 -5.20
N ASN A 109 -0.26 17.25 -4.83
CA ASN A 109 0.08 16.13 -5.70
C ASN A 109 -0.48 14.84 -5.04
N PRO A 110 -0.46 13.68 -5.72
CA PRO A 110 -1.01 12.44 -5.17
C PRO A 110 -0.41 12.03 -3.81
N ASN A 111 0.79 12.48 -3.50
CA ASN A 111 1.53 12.09 -2.30
C ASN A 111 1.52 13.15 -1.20
N GLU A 112 0.94 14.33 -1.41
CA GLU A 112 1.03 15.42 -0.45
C GLU A 112 -0.26 16.25 -0.39
N VAL A 113 -0.80 16.37 0.81
CA VAL A 113 -1.99 17.18 1.12
C VAL A 113 -1.71 18.11 2.29
N SER A 114 -2.49 19.19 2.38
CA SER A 114 -2.45 20.13 3.49
C SER A 114 -3.84 20.72 3.73
N HIS A 115 -3.99 21.47 4.83
CA HIS A 115 -5.22 22.23 5.10
C HIS A 115 -5.40 23.36 4.07
N THR A 116 -6.63 23.84 3.95
CA THR A 116 -7.00 25.06 3.24
C THR A 116 -7.21 26.22 4.23
N GLU A 117 -7.50 27.42 3.72
CA GLU A 117 -7.93 28.51 4.58
C GLU A 117 -9.21 28.17 5.36
N ALA A 118 -10.15 27.46 4.76
CA ALA A 118 -11.37 26.98 5.42
C ALA A 118 -11.10 25.88 6.48
N GLY A 119 -9.93 25.29 6.46
CA GLY A 119 -9.51 24.21 7.38
C GLY A 119 -8.55 24.66 8.47
N ASN A 120 -8.24 25.95 8.61
CA ASN A 120 -7.24 26.42 9.59
C ASN A 120 -7.83 26.78 10.98
N ASP A 121 -9.15 26.77 11.12
CA ASP A 121 -9.87 27.02 12.37
C ASP A 121 -10.25 25.74 13.14
N GLN A 122 -9.66 24.62 12.77
CA GLN A 122 -9.86 23.30 13.37
C GLN A 122 -8.53 22.60 13.65
N THR A 123 -8.58 21.48 14.39
CA THR A 123 -7.42 20.67 14.78
C THR A 123 -7.50 19.21 14.30
N SER A 124 -8.46 18.93 13.41
CA SER A 124 -8.70 17.57 12.89
C SER A 124 -9.26 17.65 11.47
N TRP A 125 -8.74 16.80 10.58
CA TRP A 125 -9.10 16.76 9.16
C TRP A 125 -9.27 15.32 8.70
N THR A 126 -10.31 15.08 7.89
CA THR A 126 -10.58 13.78 7.29
C THR A 126 -10.12 13.78 5.84
N LEU A 127 -9.47 12.70 5.42
CA LEU A 127 -9.04 12.49 4.04
C LEU A 127 -9.04 11.01 3.72
N THR A 128 -8.90 10.67 2.44
CA THR A 128 -8.82 9.30 1.97
C THR A 128 -7.40 8.99 1.50
N TRP A 129 -6.86 7.87 1.94
CA TRP A 129 -5.65 7.30 1.36
C TRP A 129 -6.00 6.05 0.56
N THR A 130 -5.64 6.03 -0.72
CA THR A 130 -5.72 4.82 -1.55
C THR A 130 -4.35 4.17 -1.58
N SER A 131 -4.28 2.95 -1.12
CA SER A 131 -3.04 2.18 -1.02
C SER A 131 -2.46 1.83 -2.40
N PRO A 132 -1.14 1.63 -2.49
CA PRO A 132 -0.51 1.24 -3.74
C PRO A 132 -0.83 -0.23 -4.11
N SER A 133 -0.56 -0.57 -5.37
CA SER A 133 -0.53 -1.96 -5.85
C SER A 133 0.84 -2.63 -5.68
N SER A 134 1.79 -1.95 -5.07
CA SER A 134 3.17 -2.41 -4.85
C SER A 134 3.35 -3.06 -3.49
N ASP A 135 4.24 -4.05 -3.41
CA ASP A 135 4.56 -4.78 -2.18
C ASP A 135 5.67 -4.04 -1.39
N ARG A 136 5.33 -2.89 -0.81
CA ARG A 136 6.27 -2.02 -0.09
C ARG A 136 5.68 -1.46 1.20
N ASN A 137 6.53 -1.26 2.20
CA ASN A 137 6.13 -0.46 3.36
C ASN A 137 5.86 0.98 2.94
N VAL A 138 4.71 1.49 3.35
CA VAL A 138 4.31 2.88 3.11
C VAL A 138 4.59 3.69 4.35
N GLU A 139 5.30 4.79 4.19
CA GLU A 139 5.62 5.73 5.25
C GLU A 139 4.78 6.99 5.10
N PHE A 140 4.19 7.43 6.21
CA PHE A 140 3.46 8.68 6.34
C PHE A 140 4.28 9.63 7.21
N ILE A 141 4.42 10.88 6.78
CA ILE A 141 5.06 11.95 7.56
C ILE A 141 4.03 13.05 7.71
N LEU A 142 3.54 13.22 8.94
CA LEU A 142 2.60 14.26 9.31
C LEU A 142 3.34 15.35 10.08
N HIS A 143 3.20 16.59 9.62
CA HIS A 143 3.53 17.79 10.38
C HIS A 143 2.25 18.48 10.78
N THR A 144 2.14 18.89 12.04
CA THR A 144 1.02 19.70 12.55
C THR A 144 1.55 20.91 13.27
N ASN A 145 0.90 22.03 13.10
CA ASN A 145 1.17 23.24 13.86
C ASN A 145 -0.06 23.67 14.63
N SER A 146 0.14 24.09 15.87
CA SER A 146 -0.85 24.73 16.73
C SER A 146 -0.50 26.22 16.84
N VAL A 147 -1.45 27.09 16.54
CA VAL A 147 -1.24 28.53 16.51
C VAL A 147 -2.04 29.22 17.63
N ASN A 148 -1.54 30.34 18.12
CA ASN A 148 -2.17 31.11 19.19
C ASN A 148 -3.19 32.15 18.69
N GLY A 149 -3.39 32.24 17.37
CA GLY A 149 -4.38 33.11 16.74
C GLY A 149 -4.06 34.62 16.79
N ASN A 150 -2.85 35.02 17.19
CA ASN A 150 -2.45 36.42 17.33
C ASN A 150 -2.09 37.10 15.98
N ALA A 151 -2.07 36.34 14.88
CA ALA A 151 -1.79 36.78 13.52
C ALA A 151 -0.44 37.54 13.32
N ASP A 152 0.54 37.34 14.21
CA ASP A 152 1.83 38.02 14.14
C ASP A 152 2.83 37.35 13.16
N GLY A 153 2.46 36.25 12.53
CA GLY A 153 3.23 35.53 11.52
C GLY A 153 3.58 36.37 10.27
N ALA A 154 2.83 37.45 10.00
CA ALA A 154 3.09 38.33 8.87
C ALA A 154 4.38 39.19 9.05
N ASN A 155 4.92 39.30 10.26
CA ASN A 155 6.10 40.10 10.60
C ASN A 155 7.33 39.27 11.00
N GLY A 156 7.37 37.98 10.67
CA GLY A 156 8.56 37.15 10.81
C GLY A 156 8.71 36.44 12.16
N GLY A 157 7.64 36.36 12.93
CA GLY A 157 7.65 35.63 14.17
C GLY A 157 6.29 35.03 14.51
N SER A 158 6.14 33.77 14.40
CA SER A 158 5.04 33.02 15.02
C SER A 158 5.33 32.88 16.54
N SER A 159 5.40 34.03 17.22
CA SER A 159 5.71 34.07 18.64
C SER A 159 4.65 33.30 19.44
N GLY A 160 5.05 32.16 19.99
CA GLY A 160 4.18 31.30 20.79
C GLY A 160 3.48 30.19 20.01
N ASP A 161 3.60 30.13 18.69
CA ASP A 161 3.15 28.97 17.92
C ASP A 161 4.06 27.77 18.15
N MET A 162 3.50 26.58 18.00
CA MET A 162 4.22 25.34 18.21
C MET A 162 3.89 24.33 17.11
N TRP A 163 4.84 23.47 16.79
CA TRP A 163 4.63 22.41 15.81
C TRP A 163 5.32 21.11 16.22
N ASN A 164 4.84 20.00 15.67
CA ASN A 164 5.48 18.72 15.87
C ASN A 164 5.24 17.82 14.63
N LYS A 165 5.94 16.68 14.62
CA LYS A 165 5.80 15.69 13.54
C LYS A 165 5.52 14.29 14.10
N LEU A 166 4.82 13.49 13.28
CA LEU A 166 4.61 12.07 13.49
C LEU A 166 5.03 11.32 12.23
N THR A 167 5.71 10.20 12.40
CA THR A 167 5.97 9.25 11.33
C THR A 167 5.24 7.95 11.63
N ALA A 168 4.41 7.50 10.70
CA ALA A 168 3.71 6.22 10.77
C ALA A 168 4.12 5.33 9.59
N LYS A 169 4.03 4.01 9.76
CA LYS A 169 4.32 3.04 8.70
C LYS A 169 3.21 2.01 8.64
N VAL A 170 2.84 1.66 7.40
CA VAL A 170 1.86 0.61 7.10
C VAL A 170 2.54 -0.42 6.24
N SER A 171 2.34 -1.70 6.56
CA SER A 171 2.96 -2.81 5.85
C SER A 171 2.09 -3.27 4.68
N PRO A 172 2.68 -3.87 3.63
CA PRO A 172 1.92 -4.56 2.60
C PRO A 172 1.25 -5.82 3.17
N PRO A 173 0.27 -6.40 2.45
CA PRO A 173 -0.32 -7.67 2.85
C PRO A 173 0.74 -8.75 2.89
N VAL A 174 0.74 -9.55 3.95
CA VAL A 174 1.58 -10.75 3.99
C VAL A 174 0.98 -11.76 3.02
N LEU A 175 1.72 -12.08 1.96
CA LEU A 175 1.41 -13.23 1.13
C LEU A 175 1.57 -14.49 1.99
N VAL A 176 0.49 -14.93 2.61
CA VAL A 176 0.43 -16.26 3.19
C VAL A 176 0.41 -17.21 2.00
N LEU A 177 1.56 -17.79 1.67
CA LEU A 177 1.60 -18.95 0.78
C LEU A 177 0.81 -20.05 1.52
N GLU A 178 -0.41 -20.29 1.05
CA GLU A 178 -1.22 -21.40 1.57
C GLU A 178 -0.41 -22.67 1.38
N GLU A 179 -0.02 -23.30 2.50
CA GLU A 179 0.80 -24.51 2.47
C GLU A 179 -0.01 -25.56 1.73
N ALA A 180 0.51 -26.07 0.62
CA ALA A 180 -0.22 -27.00 -0.24
C ALA A 180 -0.68 -28.19 0.61
N ASP A 181 -2.00 -28.47 0.59
CA ASP A 181 -2.59 -29.57 1.36
C ASP A 181 -1.76 -30.86 1.15
N PRO A 182 -1.15 -31.45 2.19
CA PRO A 182 -0.32 -32.64 2.07
C PRO A 182 -1.02 -33.79 1.36
N PHE A 183 -2.35 -33.86 1.47
CA PHE A 183 -3.15 -34.87 0.77
C PHE A 183 -3.18 -34.61 -0.75
N VAL A 184 -3.26 -33.36 -1.19
CA VAL A 184 -3.22 -32.98 -2.62
C VAL A 184 -1.85 -33.29 -3.19
N VAL A 185 -0.79 -32.95 -2.46
CA VAL A 185 0.59 -33.25 -2.88
C VAL A 185 0.81 -34.75 -3.01
N LEU A 186 0.41 -35.56 -1.99
CA LEU A 186 0.57 -36.99 -2.00
C LEU A 186 -0.23 -37.66 -3.13
N SER A 187 -1.48 -37.23 -3.33
CA SER A 187 -2.34 -37.82 -4.38
C SER A 187 -1.83 -37.48 -5.79
N THR A 188 -1.29 -36.30 -6.01
CA THR A 188 -0.65 -35.94 -7.29
C THR A 188 0.62 -36.75 -7.54
N LEU A 189 1.44 -36.97 -6.52
CA LEU A 189 2.63 -37.81 -6.64
C LEU A 189 2.28 -39.28 -6.95
N ILE A 190 1.25 -39.85 -6.30
CA ILE A 190 0.76 -41.21 -6.60
C ILE A 190 0.24 -41.30 -8.04
N LEU A 191 -0.55 -40.30 -8.49
CA LEU A 191 -1.06 -40.28 -9.87
C LEU A 191 0.07 -40.23 -10.89
N VAL A 192 1.02 -39.32 -10.71
CA VAL A 192 2.19 -39.18 -11.61
C VAL A 192 3.01 -40.45 -11.64
N SER A 193 3.26 -41.08 -10.49
CA SER A 193 4.01 -42.32 -10.42
C SER A 193 3.28 -43.50 -11.09
N ALA A 194 1.97 -43.57 -10.96
CA ALA A 194 1.14 -44.59 -11.63
C ALA A 194 1.17 -44.43 -13.16
N ILE A 195 1.09 -43.20 -13.65
CA ILE A 195 1.19 -42.86 -15.09
C ILE A 195 2.57 -43.27 -15.62
N LEU A 196 3.64 -42.88 -14.92
CA LEU A 196 5.02 -43.26 -15.31
C LEU A 196 5.22 -44.78 -15.34
N LEU A 197 4.67 -45.48 -14.34
CA LEU A 197 4.71 -46.94 -14.30
C LEU A 197 3.96 -47.55 -15.50
N ALA A 198 2.77 -47.05 -15.82
CA ALA A 198 1.98 -47.52 -16.95
C ALA A 198 2.73 -47.30 -18.29
N PHE A 199 3.33 -46.13 -18.49
CA PHE A 199 4.17 -45.90 -19.68
C PHE A 199 5.40 -46.82 -19.74
N THR A 200 6.04 -47.05 -18.61
CA THR A 200 7.20 -47.95 -18.54
C THR A 200 6.81 -49.36 -18.90
N LEU A 201 5.72 -49.88 -18.35
CA LEU A 201 5.19 -51.22 -18.67
C LEU A 201 4.78 -51.31 -20.13
N ALA A 202 4.09 -50.30 -20.68
CA ALA A 202 3.73 -50.26 -22.10
C ALA A 202 4.97 -50.27 -22.99
N TYR A 203 6.01 -49.49 -22.63
CA TYR A 203 7.28 -49.48 -23.35
C TYR A 203 8.01 -50.83 -23.31
N VAL A 204 8.10 -51.46 -22.13
CA VAL A 204 8.69 -52.80 -21.99
C VAL A 204 7.91 -53.80 -22.82
N PHE A 205 6.59 -53.82 -22.77
CA PHE A 205 5.74 -54.67 -23.56
C PHE A 205 5.96 -54.49 -25.08
N TYR A 206 6.00 -53.21 -25.52
CA TYR A 206 6.33 -52.87 -26.92
C TYR A 206 7.69 -53.41 -27.36
N ARG A 207 8.71 -53.28 -26.52
CA ARG A 207 10.08 -53.75 -26.81
C ARG A 207 10.20 -55.26 -26.86
N THR A 208 9.42 -55.95 -26.03
CA THR A 208 9.47 -57.44 -25.94
C THR A 208 8.53 -58.10 -26.97
N ASN A 209 7.46 -57.42 -27.38
CA ASN A 209 6.47 -57.96 -28.32
C ASN A 209 6.08 -56.94 -29.40
N PRO A 210 7.01 -56.54 -30.29
CA PRO A 210 6.75 -55.47 -31.24
C PRO A 210 5.61 -55.78 -32.24
N GLU A 211 5.39 -57.06 -32.55
CA GLU A 211 4.32 -57.49 -33.46
C GLU A 211 2.91 -57.30 -32.88
N SER A 212 2.80 -57.30 -31.53
CA SER A 212 1.53 -57.11 -30.83
C SER A 212 0.99 -55.66 -30.89
N PHE A 213 1.82 -54.71 -31.34
CA PHE A 213 1.44 -53.29 -31.47
C PHE A 213 1.01 -52.91 -32.88
N THR A 214 0.80 -53.89 -33.78
CA THR A 214 0.22 -53.64 -35.08
C THR A 214 -1.30 -53.50 -34.97
N TRP A 215 -1.89 -52.64 -35.83
CA TRP A 215 -3.38 -52.44 -35.85
C TRP A 215 -4.11 -53.75 -36.14
N ASP A 216 -3.53 -54.64 -36.98
CA ASP A 216 -4.11 -55.92 -37.32
C ASP A 216 -4.19 -56.90 -36.12
N TYR A 217 -3.31 -56.74 -35.13
CA TYR A 217 -3.40 -57.49 -33.89
C TYR A 217 -4.32 -56.83 -32.85
N PHE A 218 -4.26 -55.51 -32.77
CA PHE A 218 -4.93 -54.75 -31.71
C PHE A 218 -6.44 -54.60 -31.96
N ALA A 219 -6.84 -54.40 -33.21
CA ALA A 219 -8.27 -54.24 -33.57
C ALA A 219 -9.10 -55.52 -33.27
N PRO A 220 -8.68 -56.73 -33.66
CA PRO A 220 -9.40 -57.98 -33.30
C PRO A 220 -9.43 -58.19 -31.77
N TRP A 221 -8.35 -57.87 -31.06
CA TRP A 221 -8.27 -57.97 -29.60
C TRP A 221 -9.31 -57.03 -28.92
N ILE A 222 -9.40 -55.79 -29.33
CA ILE A 222 -10.41 -54.86 -28.83
C ILE A 222 -11.80 -55.37 -29.16
N ALA A 223 -12.03 -55.79 -30.42
CA ALA A 223 -13.33 -56.31 -30.83
C ALA A 223 -13.76 -57.50 -29.99
N ASP A 224 -12.86 -58.46 -29.72
CA ASP A 224 -13.12 -59.58 -28.86
C ASP A 224 -13.51 -59.18 -27.42
N TRP A 225 -12.90 -58.16 -26.86
CA TRP A 225 -13.24 -57.65 -25.54
C TRP A 225 -14.58 -56.87 -25.53
N LEU A 226 -14.89 -56.09 -26.57
CA LEU A 226 -16.10 -55.26 -26.63
C LEU A 226 -17.34 -56.08 -27.01
N THR A 227 -17.17 -57.21 -27.74
CA THR A 227 -18.29 -58.01 -28.23
C THR A 227 -18.41 -59.37 -27.52
N THR A 228 -17.58 -59.60 -26.48
CA THR A 228 -17.56 -60.86 -25.77
C THR A 228 -18.83 -61.15 -24.96
N THR A 229 -19.27 -62.40 -24.93
CA THR A 229 -20.31 -62.88 -24.03
C THR A 229 -19.72 -63.63 -22.84
N ASP A 230 -18.39 -63.73 -22.74
CA ASP A 230 -17.73 -64.37 -21.60
C ASP A 230 -17.86 -63.50 -20.34
N HIS A 231 -18.58 -64.04 -19.34
CA HIS A 231 -18.84 -63.33 -18.08
C HIS A 231 -17.58 -62.88 -17.33
N LYS A 232 -16.45 -63.60 -17.48
CA LYS A 232 -15.19 -63.18 -16.85
C LYS A 232 -14.61 -61.94 -17.52
N LYS A 233 -14.63 -61.89 -18.88
CA LYS A 233 -14.17 -60.71 -19.62
C LYS A 233 -15.09 -59.51 -19.39
N VAL A 234 -16.41 -59.76 -19.39
CA VAL A 234 -17.41 -58.70 -19.09
C VAL A 234 -17.22 -58.14 -17.69
N GLY A 235 -17.03 -59.01 -16.69
CA GLY A 235 -16.76 -58.60 -15.31
C GLY A 235 -15.48 -57.79 -15.17
N THR A 236 -14.41 -58.17 -15.88
CA THR A 236 -13.14 -57.43 -15.90
C THR A 236 -13.31 -56.06 -16.56
N LEU A 237 -14.10 -55.96 -17.66
CA LEU A 237 -14.40 -54.68 -18.32
C LEU A 237 -15.14 -53.71 -17.39
N TYR A 238 -16.15 -54.17 -16.68
CA TYR A 238 -16.85 -53.36 -15.68
C TYR A 238 -15.95 -52.90 -14.55
N PHE A 239 -15.08 -53.78 -14.06
CA PHE A 239 -14.11 -53.42 -13.02
C PHE A 239 -13.12 -52.38 -13.49
N VAL A 240 -12.52 -52.51 -14.68
CA VAL A 240 -11.58 -51.55 -15.26
C VAL A 240 -12.27 -50.23 -15.55
N ALA A 241 -13.48 -50.26 -16.14
CA ALA A 241 -14.26 -49.06 -16.38
C ALA A 241 -14.63 -48.34 -15.07
N GLY A 242 -15.03 -49.10 -14.04
CA GLY A 242 -15.34 -48.52 -12.72
C GLY A 242 -14.13 -47.86 -12.08
N LEU A 243 -12.94 -48.47 -12.14
CA LEU A 243 -11.69 -47.84 -11.66
C LEU A 243 -11.31 -46.58 -12.45
N PHE A 244 -11.51 -46.60 -13.79
CA PHE A 244 -11.27 -45.44 -14.64
C PHE A 244 -12.19 -44.27 -14.25
N PHE A 245 -13.50 -44.50 -14.13
CA PHE A 245 -14.44 -43.44 -13.75
C PHE A 245 -14.25 -42.96 -12.30
N LEU A 246 -13.85 -43.86 -11.39
CA LEU A 246 -13.47 -43.46 -10.03
C LEU A 246 -12.26 -42.54 -10.05
N GLY A 247 -11.25 -42.82 -10.85
CA GLY A 247 -10.08 -41.97 -11.02
C GLY A 247 -10.43 -40.60 -11.61
N VAL A 248 -11.20 -40.60 -12.70
CA VAL A 248 -11.65 -39.34 -13.33
C VAL A 248 -12.50 -38.51 -12.37
N GLY A 249 -13.47 -39.13 -11.67
CA GLY A 249 -14.30 -38.45 -10.68
C GLY A 249 -13.51 -37.88 -9.52
N GLY A 250 -12.48 -38.60 -9.05
CA GLY A 250 -11.56 -38.16 -8.02
C GLY A 250 -10.77 -36.90 -8.46
N ILE A 251 -10.23 -36.92 -9.69
CA ILE A 251 -9.52 -35.76 -10.26
C ILE A 251 -10.46 -34.56 -10.39
N MET A 252 -11.66 -34.75 -10.91
CA MET A 252 -12.63 -33.65 -11.04
C MET A 252 -13.06 -33.09 -9.68
N ALA A 253 -13.23 -33.92 -8.67
CA ALA A 253 -13.53 -33.49 -7.30
C ALA A 253 -12.38 -32.65 -6.70
N MET A 254 -11.13 -33.00 -7.00
CA MET A 254 -9.95 -32.19 -6.60
C MET A 254 -9.94 -30.84 -7.30
N MET A 255 -10.24 -30.77 -8.60
CA MET A 255 -10.26 -29.52 -9.35
C MET A 255 -11.35 -28.54 -8.90
N ILE A 256 -12.45 -29.03 -8.32
CA ILE A 256 -13.53 -28.16 -7.79
C ILE A 256 -13.18 -27.60 -6.41
N ARG A 257 -12.23 -28.22 -5.71
CA ARG A 257 -11.84 -27.82 -4.35
C ARG A 257 -10.66 -26.83 -4.32
N ILE A 258 -10.06 -26.53 -5.46
CA ILE A 258 -9.06 -25.49 -5.68
C ILE A 258 -9.77 -24.20 -6.09
#